data_cd9a92c89b9299620df4a03c901ba2f2
#
_entry.id   cd9a92c89b9299620df4a03c901ba2f2
#
_cell.length_a   1.000
_cell.length_b   1.000
_cell.length_c   1.000
_cell.angle_alpha   90.00
_cell.angle_beta   90.00
_cell.angle_gamma   90.00
#
_symmetry.space_group_name_H-M   'P 1'
#
loop_
_entity.id
_entity.type
_entity.pdbx_description
1 polymer ?
#
loop_
_entity_poly.entity_id
_entity_poly.type
_entity_poly.pdbx_seq_one_letter_code
_entity_poly.pdbx_strand_id
1 'polypeptide(L)'
;LGLIKLNDPNNLFVTPADIVENPKNLKIIEVEAAQLPRSLDDVAMGVINCNFALGAGLNPVKDSIAIEAKDSPYANVVAIRAGEASRPEIQTLKELMNLPELRKFIEEKYQGSLLPTF
;
A
#
# COMPACT_ATOMS: atom_id res chain seq x y z
N LEU A 1 6.44 -4.36 -13.24
CA LEU A 1 5.92 -5.27 -14.26
C LEU A 1 6.13 -4.75 -15.69
N GLY A 2 6.43 -3.45 -15.88
CA GLY A 2 6.69 -2.87 -17.20
C GLY A 2 5.50 -2.89 -18.15
N LEU A 3 4.28 -2.87 -17.63
CA LEU A 3 3.06 -2.96 -18.43
C LEU A 3 2.63 -1.62 -19.01
N ILE A 4 2.96 -0.52 -18.32
CA ILE A 4 2.70 0.86 -18.72
C ILE A 4 3.93 1.70 -18.40
N LYS A 5 4.01 2.89 -19.01
CA LYS A 5 5.01 3.90 -18.68
C LYS A 5 4.33 5.22 -18.39
N LEU A 6 4.78 5.88 -17.33
CA LEU A 6 4.31 7.20 -16.93
C LEU A 6 5.21 8.29 -17.50
N ASN A 7 4.67 9.49 -17.69
CA ASN A 7 5.42 10.68 -18.11
C ASN A 7 6.48 11.07 -17.04
N ASP A 8 6.12 10.97 -15.76
CA ASP A 8 7.04 11.17 -14.63
C ASP A 8 6.80 10.08 -13.57
N PRO A 9 7.68 9.07 -13.46
CA PRO A 9 7.54 7.99 -12.50
C PRO A 9 7.76 8.42 -11.02
N ASN A 10 8.28 9.63 -10.78
CA ASN A 10 8.49 10.17 -9.44
C ASN A 10 7.31 11.03 -8.94
N ASN A 11 6.36 11.35 -9.80
CA ASN A 11 5.15 12.05 -9.41
C ASN A 11 4.19 11.10 -8.69
N LEU A 12 3.88 11.38 -7.41
CA LEU A 12 2.98 10.57 -6.59
C LEU A 12 1.48 10.86 -6.85
N PHE A 13 1.17 11.86 -7.67
CA PHE A 13 -0.20 12.29 -7.99
C PHE A 13 -0.59 11.96 -9.44
N VAL A 14 0.00 10.90 -10.01
CA VAL A 14 -0.31 10.45 -11.36
C VAL A 14 -1.74 9.95 -11.48
N THR A 15 -2.30 10.17 -12.66
CA THR A 15 -3.61 9.69 -13.08
C THR A 15 -3.48 8.81 -14.33
N PRO A 16 -4.52 8.12 -14.78
CA PRO A 16 -4.48 7.40 -16.05
C PRO A 16 -4.10 8.26 -17.27
N ALA A 17 -4.32 9.59 -17.21
CA ALA A 17 -3.94 10.53 -18.27
C ALA A 17 -2.42 10.71 -18.39
N ASP A 18 -1.66 10.38 -17.37
CA ASP A 18 -0.20 10.47 -17.32
C ASP A 18 0.51 9.24 -17.93
N ILE A 19 -0.24 8.26 -18.43
CA ILE A 19 0.29 7.09 -19.10
C ILE A 19 0.71 7.47 -20.52
N VAL A 20 2.01 7.39 -20.80
CA VAL A 20 2.58 7.72 -22.13
C VAL A 20 2.80 6.48 -23.01
N GLU A 21 2.95 5.30 -22.41
CA GLU A 21 3.03 4.05 -23.15
C GLU A 21 2.12 3.00 -22.51
N ASN A 22 1.30 2.35 -23.33
CA ASN A 22 0.38 1.27 -22.92
C ASN A 22 0.30 0.24 -24.05
N PRO A 23 1.40 -0.53 -24.28
CA PRO A 23 1.51 -1.42 -25.45
C PRO A 23 0.51 -2.57 -25.43
N LYS A 24 -0.09 -2.87 -24.29
CA LYS A 24 -1.10 -3.92 -24.15
C LYS A 24 -2.55 -3.40 -24.16
N ASN A 25 -2.72 -2.09 -24.38
CA ASN A 25 -4.02 -1.42 -24.37
C ASN A 25 -4.83 -1.71 -23.08
N LEU A 26 -4.16 -1.68 -21.92
CA LEU A 26 -4.81 -1.91 -20.63
C LEU A 26 -5.83 -0.81 -20.36
N LYS A 27 -7.04 -1.21 -20.00
CA LYS A 27 -8.07 -0.30 -19.54
C LYS A 27 -7.93 -0.18 -18.01
N ILE A 28 -7.59 1.01 -17.55
CA ILE A 28 -7.53 1.32 -16.12
C ILE A 28 -8.93 1.69 -15.64
N ILE A 29 -9.40 1.03 -14.59
CA ILE A 29 -10.70 1.26 -13.97
C ILE A 29 -10.45 1.58 -12.50
N GLU A 30 -10.88 2.76 -12.08
CA GLU A 30 -10.80 3.19 -10.69
C GLU A 30 -12.05 2.71 -9.96
N VAL A 31 -11.84 2.06 -8.81
CA VAL A 31 -12.89 1.44 -8.00
C VAL A 31 -12.60 1.75 -6.53
N GLU A 32 -13.66 1.90 -5.73
CA GLU A 32 -13.53 2.02 -4.28
C GLU A 32 -12.72 0.84 -3.71
N ALA A 33 -11.72 1.14 -2.88
CA ALA A 33 -10.73 0.16 -2.41
C ALA A 33 -11.36 -1.08 -1.76
N ALA A 34 -12.47 -0.93 -1.02
CA ALA A 34 -13.20 -2.03 -0.40
C ALA A 34 -13.87 -2.98 -1.41
N GLN A 35 -14.07 -2.55 -2.65
CA GLN A 35 -14.67 -3.36 -3.72
C GLN A 35 -13.63 -4.14 -4.53
N LEU A 36 -12.37 -3.73 -4.50
CA LEU A 36 -11.30 -4.31 -5.31
C LEU A 36 -11.17 -5.83 -5.19
N PRO A 37 -11.20 -6.45 -3.98
CA PRO A 37 -11.11 -7.90 -3.88
C PRO A 37 -12.24 -8.64 -4.59
N ARG A 38 -13.44 -8.05 -4.60
CA ARG A 38 -14.62 -8.65 -5.24
C ARG A 38 -14.61 -8.52 -6.76
N SER A 39 -13.85 -7.53 -7.26
CA SER A 39 -13.74 -7.28 -8.71
C SER A 39 -12.73 -8.18 -9.40
N LEU A 40 -11.98 -9.02 -8.67
CA LEU A 40 -10.90 -9.83 -9.24
C LEU A 40 -11.38 -10.81 -10.32
N ASP A 41 -12.60 -11.32 -10.19
CA ASP A 41 -13.16 -12.24 -11.18
C ASP A 41 -13.56 -11.54 -12.50
N ASP A 42 -13.70 -10.22 -12.47
CA ASP A 42 -14.15 -9.40 -13.60
C ASP A 42 -13.01 -8.66 -14.32
N VAL A 43 -11.78 -8.73 -13.79
CA VAL A 43 -10.62 -7.99 -14.29
C VAL A 43 -9.40 -8.88 -14.48
N ALA A 44 -8.48 -8.46 -15.34
CA ALA A 44 -7.22 -9.20 -15.54
C ALA A 44 -6.25 -9.04 -14.35
N MET A 45 -6.31 -7.91 -13.62
CA MET A 45 -5.48 -7.60 -12.45
C MET A 45 -6.18 -6.58 -11.57
N GLY A 46 -5.97 -6.68 -10.25
CA GLY A 46 -6.36 -5.66 -9.27
C GLY A 46 -5.16 -5.19 -8.46
N VAL A 47 -5.04 -3.88 -8.23
CA VAL A 47 -4.10 -3.30 -7.25
C VAL A 47 -4.86 -3.10 -5.96
N ILE A 48 -4.59 -3.94 -4.96
CA ILE A 48 -5.40 -4.05 -3.74
C ILE A 48 -4.53 -3.74 -2.53
N ASN A 49 -4.96 -2.80 -1.69
CA ASN A 49 -4.30 -2.54 -0.41
C ASN A 49 -4.36 -3.77 0.50
N CYS A 50 -3.27 -4.04 1.20
CA CYS A 50 -3.09 -5.25 2.00
C CYS A 50 -4.23 -5.51 3.01
N ASN A 51 -4.73 -4.48 3.69
CA ASN A 51 -5.83 -4.61 4.65
C ASN A 51 -7.12 -5.14 4.00
N PHE A 52 -7.45 -4.72 2.78
CA PHE A 52 -8.62 -5.22 2.05
C PHE A 52 -8.39 -6.63 1.51
N ALA A 53 -7.17 -6.93 1.05
CA ALA A 53 -6.81 -8.29 0.63
C ALA A 53 -6.93 -9.29 1.79
N LEU A 54 -6.34 -8.99 2.95
CA LEU A 54 -6.44 -9.82 4.16
C LEU A 54 -7.89 -9.96 4.65
N GLY A 55 -8.67 -8.88 4.62
CA GLY A 55 -10.09 -8.89 4.98
C GLY A 55 -10.96 -9.75 4.05
N ALA A 56 -10.52 -9.96 2.82
CA ALA A 56 -11.17 -10.85 1.85
C ALA A 56 -10.62 -12.29 1.86
N GLY A 57 -9.70 -12.61 2.79
CA GLY A 57 -9.09 -13.94 2.89
C GLY A 57 -7.96 -14.20 1.90
N LEU A 58 -7.52 -13.20 1.15
CA LEU A 58 -6.36 -13.30 0.26
C LEU A 58 -5.06 -13.20 1.08
N ASN A 59 -4.04 -13.93 0.65
CA ASN A 59 -2.70 -13.84 1.21
C ASN A 59 -1.79 -13.01 0.26
N PRO A 60 -1.45 -11.75 0.61
CA PRO A 60 -0.65 -10.89 -0.27
C PRO A 60 0.68 -11.48 -0.72
N VAL A 61 1.31 -12.33 0.09
CA VAL A 61 2.59 -12.96 -0.26
C VAL A 61 2.43 -14.12 -1.24
N LYS A 62 1.33 -14.90 -1.11
CA LYS A 62 1.12 -16.12 -1.91
C LYS A 62 0.28 -15.87 -3.15
N ASP A 63 -0.70 -14.97 -3.05
CA ASP A 63 -1.73 -14.79 -4.08
C ASP A 63 -1.44 -13.60 -4.99
N SER A 64 -0.42 -12.76 -4.67
CA SER A 64 -0.07 -11.63 -5.52
C SER A 64 0.99 -11.98 -6.57
N ILE A 65 0.93 -11.31 -7.71
CA ILE A 65 1.97 -11.36 -8.75
C ILE A 65 3.09 -10.34 -8.50
N ALA A 66 2.84 -9.35 -7.65
CA ALA A 66 3.82 -8.37 -7.19
C ALA A 66 3.34 -7.77 -5.86
N ILE A 67 4.27 -7.44 -5.01
CA ILE A 67 4.03 -6.71 -3.76
C ILE A 67 4.91 -5.46 -3.71
N GLU A 68 4.42 -4.42 -3.10
CA GLU A 68 5.12 -3.15 -2.96
C GLU A 68 6.37 -3.29 -2.07
N ALA A 69 7.45 -2.62 -2.42
CA ALA A 69 8.69 -2.67 -1.67
C ALA A 69 8.61 -1.88 -0.35
N LYS A 70 9.49 -2.21 0.61
CA LYS A 70 9.53 -1.55 1.94
C LYS A 70 9.82 -0.05 1.88
N ASP A 71 10.53 0.40 0.87
CA ASP A 71 10.93 1.78 0.63
C ASP A 71 9.91 2.57 -0.22
N SER A 72 8.72 2.00 -0.38
CA SER A 72 7.63 2.68 -1.08
C SER A 72 7.26 4.00 -0.40
N PRO A 73 7.05 5.07 -1.18
CA PRO A 73 6.59 6.36 -0.66
C PRO A 73 5.12 6.33 -0.18
N TYR A 74 4.39 5.25 -0.46
CA TYR A 74 2.97 5.10 -0.11
C TYR A 74 2.74 4.40 1.25
N ALA A 75 3.77 4.36 2.11
CA ALA A 75 3.61 3.81 3.46
C ALA A 75 2.51 4.54 4.26
N ASN A 76 1.74 3.80 5.03
CA ASN A 76 0.78 4.38 5.97
C ASN A 76 1.52 5.12 7.08
N VAL A 77 0.96 6.24 7.52
CA VAL A 77 1.55 7.11 8.53
C VAL A 77 0.54 7.48 9.61
N VAL A 78 1.04 7.84 10.79
CA VAL A 78 0.25 8.49 11.82
C VAL A 78 0.35 10.00 11.62
N ALA A 79 -0.76 10.63 11.25
CA ALA A 79 -0.83 12.08 11.08
C ALA A 79 -1.30 12.77 12.36
N ILE A 80 -0.71 13.90 12.67
CA ILE A 80 -1.07 14.77 13.81
C ILE A 80 -1.30 16.19 13.32
N ARG A 81 -1.96 17.03 14.14
CA ARG A 81 -2.11 18.46 13.84
C ARG A 81 -0.75 19.16 13.90
N ALA A 82 -0.57 20.15 13.03
CA ALA A 82 0.62 21.00 13.07
C ALA A 82 0.77 21.66 14.44
N GLY A 83 1.99 21.65 14.99
CA GLY A 83 2.32 22.22 16.30
C GLY A 83 2.07 21.28 17.49
N GLU A 84 1.43 20.12 17.34
CA GLU A 84 1.14 19.20 18.45
C GLU A 84 2.23 18.13 18.67
N ALA A 85 3.29 18.13 17.89
CA ALA A 85 4.34 17.11 17.95
C ALA A 85 5.02 16.99 19.32
N SER A 86 5.08 18.09 20.11
CA SER A 86 5.70 18.10 21.45
C SER A 86 4.79 17.64 22.58
N ARG A 87 3.52 17.34 22.31
CA ARG A 87 2.60 16.85 23.34
C ARG A 87 3.08 15.50 23.88
N PRO A 88 3.06 15.29 25.22
CA PRO A 88 3.54 14.05 25.84
C PRO A 88 2.90 12.79 25.26
N GLU A 89 1.59 12.84 25.00
CA GLU A 89 0.84 11.70 24.44
C GLU A 89 1.34 11.33 23.03
N ILE A 90 1.68 12.33 22.22
CA ILE A 90 2.21 12.15 20.88
C ILE A 90 3.63 11.58 20.92
N GLN A 91 4.46 12.07 21.84
CA GLN A 91 5.80 11.52 22.03
C GLN A 91 5.74 10.05 22.50
N THR A 92 4.88 9.74 23.47
CA THR A 92 4.67 8.36 23.91
C THR A 92 4.18 7.47 22.76
N LEU A 93 3.21 7.93 21.97
CA LEU A 93 2.73 7.18 20.78
C LEU A 93 3.88 6.94 19.80
N LYS A 94 4.68 7.95 19.51
CA LYS A 94 5.86 7.82 18.62
C LYS A 94 6.85 6.77 19.13
N GLU A 95 7.14 6.78 20.44
CA GLU A 95 8.02 5.77 21.05
C GLU A 95 7.45 4.38 20.93
N LEU A 96 6.16 4.19 21.27
CA LEU A 96 5.48 2.89 21.17
C LEU A 96 5.43 2.36 19.74
N MET A 97 5.20 3.23 18.76
CA MET A 97 5.15 2.87 17.33
C MET A 97 6.53 2.44 16.76
N ASN A 98 7.62 2.76 17.47
CA ASN A 98 8.98 2.39 17.03
C ASN A 98 9.61 1.28 17.89
N LEU A 99 8.83 0.62 18.76
CA LEU A 99 9.34 -0.45 19.59
C LEU A 99 9.72 -1.68 18.76
N PRO A 100 10.86 -2.34 19.08
CA PRO A 100 11.24 -3.61 18.45
C PRO A 100 10.17 -4.70 18.62
N GLU A 101 9.45 -4.68 19.74
CA GLU A 101 8.37 -5.62 20.03
C GLU A 101 7.20 -5.45 19.06
N LEU A 102 6.87 -4.23 18.67
CA LEU A 102 5.83 -3.97 17.67
C LEU A 102 6.25 -4.50 16.30
N ARG A 103 7.50 -4.25 15.91
CA ARG A 103 8.06 -4.80 14.67
C ARG A 103 7.97 -6.31 14.65
N LYS A 104 8.44 -6.97 15.70
CA LYS A 104 8.39 -8.42 15.85
C LYS A 104 6.95 -8.95 15.78
N PHE A 105 6.01 -8.29 16.47
CA PHE A 105 4.59 -8.65 16.41
C PHE A 105 4.03 -8.57 14.97
N ILE A 106 4.36 -7.51 14.22
CA ILE A 106 3.93 -7.36 12.83
C ILE A 106 4.51 -8.48 11.96
N GLU A 107 5.80 -8.76 12.08
CA GLU A 107 6.49 -9.79 11.31
C GLU A 107 5.93 -11.20 11.59
N GLU A 108 5.71 -11.53 12.86
CA GLU A 108 5.16 -12.82 13.27
C GLU A 108 3.69 -12.99 12.86
N LYS A 109 2.87 -11.95 13.08
CA LYS A 109 1.43 -12.00 12.80
C LYS A 109 1.11 -12.00 11.32
N TYR A 110 1.80 -11.18 10.55
CA TYR A 110 1.46 -10.93 9.13
C TYR A 110 2.39 -11.62 8.14
N GLN A 111 3.49 -12.25 8.61
CA GLN A 111 4.38 -13.11 7.83
C GLN A 111 4.77 -12.54 6.45
N GLY A 112 5.10 -11.26 6.41
CA GLY A 112 5.50 -10.54 5.20
C GLY A 112 4.34 -9.88 4.42
N SER A 113 3.08 -10.10 4.81
CA SER A 113 1.92 -9.41 4.19
C SER A 113 1.83 -7.94 4.58
N LEU A 114 2.35 -7.56 5.73
CA LEU A 114 2.58 -6.17 6.16
C LEU A 114 4.05 -5.97 6.45
N LEU A 115 4.61 -4.88 5.93
CA LEU A 115 6.02 -4.56 6.08
C LEU A 115 6.18 -3.34 6.98
N PRO A 116 6.79 -3.49 8.19
CA PRO A 116 7.11 -2.34 9.03
C PRO A 116 8.19 -1.48 8.36
N THR A 117 7.91 -0.17 8.23
CA THR A 117 8.78 0.81 7.55
C THR A 117 9.50 1.74 8.52
N PHE A 118 9.40 1.50 9.81
CA PHE A 118 10.04 2.23 10.91
C PHE A 118 11.21 1.46 11.53
#